data_80bf0ae2fdd645d176f15b0702d9bdb8
#
_entry.id   80bf0ae2fdd645d176f15b0702d9bdb8
#
_cell.length_a   1.000
_cell.length_b   1.000
_cell.length_c   1.000
_cell.angle_alpha   90.00
_cell.angle_beta   90.00
_cell.angle_gamma   90.00
#
_symmetry.space_group_name_H-M   'P 1'
#
loop_
_entity.id
_entity.type
_entity.pdbx_description
1 polymer ?
#
loop_
_entity_poly.entity_id
_entity_poly.type
_entity_poly.pdbx_seq_one_letter_code
_entity_poly.pdbx_strand_id
1 'polypeptide(L)'
;EVTRNTFYYYYTDIYALAEDVFESEIEKLSERVEGYESWQKAFLTATSFAAENKRMILHLHNSAHSDILARYYHKTILTTMLSYIRKEAEGLNVSESQIMALARFYTAALAGLTLEWIGSGMKGEPDSFIDDLGGMLDGNIRRSLERGCAHAAQ
;
A
#
# COMPACT_ATOMS: atom_id res chain seq x y z
N GLU A 1 24.70 8.35 -19.82
CA GLU A 1 24.57 9.62 -19.08
C GLU A 1 23.36 10.37 -19.63
N VAL A 2 22.34 10.63 -18.79
CA VAL A 2 21.12 11.34 -19.21
C VAL A 2 21.43 12.84 -19.16
N THR A 3 21.27 13.54 -20.28
CA THR A 3 21.47 14.98 -20.33
C THR A 3 20.21 15.74 -19.86
N ARG A 4 20.37 17.02 -19.47
CA ARG A 4 19.25 17.89 -19.13
C ARG A 4 18.22 18.00 -20.27
N ASN A 5 18.66 18.05 -21.52
CA ASN A 5 17.77 18.11 -22.67
C ASN A 5 17.00 16.81 -22.85
N THR A 6 17.61 15.66 -22.61
CA THR A 6 16.94 14.35 -22.63
C THR A 6 15.87 14.27 -21.55
N PHE A 7 16.14 14.80 -20.35
CA PHE A 7 15.15 14.83 -19.28
C PHE A 7 13.90 15.64 -19.70
N TYR A 8 14.07 16.88 -20.16
CA TYR A 8 12.95 17.74 -20.53
C TYR A 8 12.23 17.31 -21.82
N TYR A 9 12.79 16.37 -22.56
CA TYR A 9 12.08 15.74 -23.68
C TYR A 9 10.97 14.79 -23.20
N TYR A 10 11.20 14.09 -22.08
CA TYR A 10 10.27 13.10 -21.55
C TYR A 10 9.40 13.63 -20.40
N TYR A 11 9.90 14.53 -19.57
CA TYR A 11 9.24 14.99 -18.36
C TYR A 11 9.22 16.52 -18.28
N THR A 12 8.07 17.06 -17.89
CA THR A 12 7.91 18.50 -17.67
C THR A 12 8.70 18.98 -16.46
N ASP A 13 8.76 18.15 -15.42
CA ASP A 13 9.47 18.42 -14.17
C ASP A 13 9.83 17.12 -13.43
N ILE A 14 10.48 17.25 -12.29
CA ILE A 14 10.90 16.11 -11.46
C ILE A 14 9.73 15.36 -10.84
N TYR A 15 8.58 15.99 -10.68
CA TYR A 15 7.40 15.37 -10.09
C TYR A 15 6.68 14.45 -11.10
N ALA A 16 6.67 14.85 -12.38
CA ALA A 16 6.22 13.98 -13.46
C ALA A 16 7.08 12.69 -13.56
N LEU A 17 8.39 12.80 -13.38
CA LEU A 17 9.27 11.63 -13.28
C LEU A 17 8.92 10.78 -12.03
N ALA A 18 8.66 11.41 -10.89
CA ALA A 18 8.31 10.67 -9.67
C ALA A 18 6.99 9.90 -9.84
N GLU A 19 5.98 10.49 -10.48
CA GLU A 19 4.72 9.80 -10.81
C GLU A 19 4.95 8.58 -11.70
N ASP A 20 5.76 8.71 -12.74
CA ASP A 20 6.09 7.61 -13.66
C ASP A 20 6.83 6.45 -12.93
N VAL A 21 7.79 6.79 -12.07
CA VAL A 21 8.48 5.81 -11.22
C VAL A 21 7.49 5.08 -10.31
N PHE A 22 6.57 5.79 -9.66
CA PHE A 22 5.57 5.16 -8.79
C PHE A 22 4.57 4.30 -9.56
N GLU A 23 4.16 4.70 -10.75
CA GLU A 23 3.30 3.87 -11.61
C GLU A 23 4.01 2.58 -12.00
N SER A 24 5.26 2.65 -12.41
CA SER A 24 6.08 1.47 -12.70
C SER A 24 6.24 0.54 -11.49
N GLU A 25 6.42 1.08 -10.28
CA GLU A 25 6.50 0.25 -9.06
C GLU A 25 5.16 -0.42 -8.73
N ILE A 26 4.03 0.27 -8.96
CA ILE A 26 2.69 -0.33 -8.79
C ILE A 26 2.46 -1.49 -9.77
N GLU A 27 2.86 -1.33 -11.03
CA GLU A 27 2.76 -2.39 -12.04
C GLU A 27 3.56 -3.63 -11.63
N LYS A 28 4.82 -3.45 -11.25
CA LYS A 28 5.67 -4.54 -10.75
C LYS A 28 5.10 -5.23 -9.52
N LEU A 29 4.49 -4.46 -8.62
CA LEU A 29 3.85 -5.00 -7.43
C LEU A 29 2.61 -5.82 -7.82
N SER A 30 1.78 -5.33 -8.74
CA SER A 30 0.58 -6.00 -9.21
C SER A 30 0.88 -7.38 -9.78
N GLU A 31 2.00 -7.55 -10.49
CA GLU A 31 2.46 -8.83 -11.02
C GLU A 31 2.88 -9.82 -9.92
N ARG A 32 3.24 -9.33 -8.74
CA ARG A 32 3.72 -10.15 -7.60
C ARG A 32 2.66 -10.42 -6.55
N VAL A 33 1.56 -9.69 -6.57
CA VAL A 33 0.53 -9.70 -5.50
C VAL A 33 -0.10 -11.08 -5.30
N GLU A 34 -0.22 -11.90 -6.34
CA GLU A 34 -0.77 -13.26 -6.24
C GLU A 34 0.07 -14.20 -5.36
N GLY A 35 1.32 -13.84 -5.04
CA GLY A 35 2.25 -14.63 -4.24
C GLY A 35 2.32 -14.28 -2.75
N TYR A 36 1.62 -13.25 -2.28
CA TYR A 36 1.73 -12.87 -0.87
C TYR A 36 0.98 -13.83 0.06
N GLU A 37 1.74 -14.42 0.99
CA GLU A 37 1.21 -15.33 2.02
C GLU A 37 0.48 -14.58 3.14
N SER A 38 0.78 -13.28 3.32
CA SER A 38 0.18 -12.44 4.36
C SER A 38 0.16 -10.97 3.94
N TRP A 39 -0.78 -10.20 4.51
CA TRP A 39 -0.86 -8.76 4.31
C TRP A 39 0.36 -8.01 4.90
N GLN A 40 0.95 -8.55 5.98
CA GLN A 40 2.16 -7.99 6.59
C GLN A 40 3.31 -7.99 5.60
N LYS A 41 3.55 -9.12 4.93
CA LYS A 41 4.62 -9.26 3.94
C LYS A 41 4.44 -8.31 2.76
N ALA A 42 3.22 -8.13 2.31
CA ALA A 42 2.89 -7.18 1.26
C ALA A 42 3.12 -5.73 1.70
N PHE A 43 2.72 -5.38 2.94
CA PHE A 43 2.95 -4.06 3.51
C PHE A 43 4.45 -3.75 3.64
N LEU A 44 5.25 -4.71 4.15
CA LEU A 44 6.70 -4.56 4.26
C LEU A 44 7.36 -4.35 2.90
N THR A 45 6.88 -5.01 1.85
CA THR A 45 7.36 -4.76 0.48
C THR A 45 7.12 -3.32 0.03
N ALA A 46 5.94 -2.76 0.34
CA ALA A 46 5.62 -1.37 0.00
C ALA A 46 6.46 -0.37 0.81
N THR A 47 6.76 -0.66 2.09
CA THR A 47 7.60 0.21 2.94
C THR A 47 9.09 0.08 2.63
N SER A 48 9.57 -1.08 2.14
CA SER A 48 10.95 -1.28 1.71
C SER A 48 11.35 -0.29 0.62
N PHE A 49 10.48 -0.06 -0.35
CA PHE A 49 10.72 0.94 -1.39
C PHE A 49 10.98 2.33 -0.80
N ALA A 50 10.22 2.73 0.25
CA ALA A 50 10.43 4.00 0.93
C ALA A 50 11.79 4.05 1.63
N ALA A 51 12.17 2.99 2.31
CA ALA A 51 13.44 2.91 3.03
C ALA A 51 14.63 2.97 2.07
N GLU A 52 14.58 2.24 0.97
CA GLU A 52 15.61 2.22 -0.08
C GLU A 52 15.75 3.58 -0.78
N ASN A 53 14.64 4.33 -0.92
CA ASN A 53 14.58 5.62 -1.60
C ASN A 53 14.36 6.80 -0.63
N LYS A 54 14.78 6.66 0.62
CA LYS A 54 14.50 7.58 1.73
C LYS A 54 14.66 9.06 1.38
N ARG A 55 15.76 9.44 0.71
CA ARG A 55 16.01 10.84 0.34
C ARG A 55 14.94 11.41 -0.59
N MET A 56 14.56 10.65 -1.61
CA MET A 56 13.54 11.04 -2.58
C MET A 56 12.18 11.14 -1.90
N ILE A 57 11.81 10.14 -1.12
CA ILE A 57 10.51 10.07 -0.42
C ILE A 57 10.36 11.22 0.57
N LEU A 58 11.37 11.50 1.39
CA LEU A 58 11.33 12.64 2.34
C LEU A 58 11.29 13.99 1.62
N HIS A 59 11.99 14.14 0.50
CA HIS A 59 11.92 15.36 -0.29
C HIS A 59 10.51 15.56 -0.86
N LEU A 60 9.91 14.53 -1.40
CA LEU A 60 8.55 14.58 -1.96
C LEU A 60 7.50 14.82 -0.84
N HIS A 61 7.63 14.14 0.29
CA HIS A 61 6.73 14.32 1.44
C HIS A 61 6.71 15.78 1.96
N ASN A 62 7.86 16.44 1.98
CA ASN A 62 8.00 17.82 2.43
C ASN A 62 7.77 18.87 1.33
N SER A 63 7.37 18.47 0.13
CA SER A 63 7.10 19.35 -1.00
C SER A 63 5.60 19.71 -1.08
N ALA A 64 5.28 20.66 -1.95
CA ALA A 64 3.90 20.99 -2.31
C ALA A 64 3.17 19.85 -3.07
N HIS A 65 3.90 18.82 -3.49
CA HIS A 65 3.40 17.67 -4.25
C HIS A 65 3.37 16.38 -3.40
N SER A 66 3.22 16.50 -2.09
CA SER A 66 3.13 15.36 -1.18
C SER A 66 1.91 14.45 -1.43
N ASP A 67 0.90 14.95 -2.13
CA ASP A 67 -0.26 14.21 -2.60
C ASP A 67 0.10 13.07 -3.59
N ILE A 68 1.17 13.22 -4.38
CA ILE A 68 1.71 12.15 -5.24
C ILE A 68 2.05 10.92 -4.39
N LEU A 69 2.72 11.14 -3.27
CA LEU A 69 3.11 10.07 -2.35
C LEU A 69 1.89 9.42 -1.67
N ALA A 70 0.93 10.24 -1.25
CA ALA A 70 -0.31 9.73 -0.66
C ALA A 70 -1.11 8.86 -1.65
N ARG A 71 -1.22 9.30 -2.91
CA ARG A 71 -1.87 8.51 -3.97
C ARG A 71 -1.14 7.19 -4.25
N TYR A 72 0.20 7.23 -4.30
CA TYR A 72 1.01 6.04 -4.50
C TYR A 72 0.75 4.99 -3.42
N TYR A 73 0.89 5.35 -2.14
CA TYR A 73 0.69 4.40 -1.04
C TYR A 73 -0.75 3.92 -0.95
N HIS A 74 -1.72 4.81 -1.15
CA HIS A 74 -3.12 4.40 -1.17
C HIS A 74 -3.39 3.35 -2.27
N LYS A 75 -2.95 3.60 -3.49
CA LYS A 75 -3.15 2.67 -4.63
C LYS A 75 -2.43 1.34 -4.40
N THR A 76 -1.17 1.39 -3.98
CA THR A 76 -0.34 0.21 -3.69
C THR A 76 -0.97 -0.68 -2.62
N ILE A 77 -1.33 -0.08 -1.48
CA ILE A 77 -1.90 -0.83 -0.35
C ILE A 77 -3.30 -1.35 -0.70
N LEU A 78 -4.12 -0.57 -1.40
CA LEU A 78 -5.45 -1.02 -1.82
C LEU A 78 -5.37 -2.25 -2.74
N THR A 79 -4.49 -2.22 -3.74
CA THR A 79 -4.28 -3.36 -4.66
C THR A 79 -3.88 -4.61 -3.88
N THR A 80 -2.95 -4.48 -2.96
CA THR A 80 -2.47 -5.57 -2.12
C THR A 80 -3.56 -6.11 -1.19
N MET A 81 -4.27 -5.22 -0.50
CA MET A 81 -5.34 -5.61 0.43
C MET A 81 -6.52 -6.26 -0.28
N LEU A 82 -6.89 -5.78 -1.46
CA LEU A 82 -7.94 -6.42 -2.26
C LEU A 82 -7.58 -7.84 -2.65
N SER A 83 -6.36 -8.08 -3.13
CA SER A 83 -5.90 -9.44 -3.46
C SER A 83 -5.93 -10.35 -2.24
N TYR A 84 -5.36 -9.89 -1.12
CA TYR A 84 -5.33 -10.67 0.11
C TYR A 84 -6.73 -10.98 0.64
N ILE A 85 -7.62 -9.98 0.72
CA ILE A 85 -8.98 -10.14 1.24
C ILE A 85 -9.82 -11.05 0.33
N ARG A 86 -9.65 -10.99 -0.99
CA ARG A 86 -10.32 -11.91 -1.92
C ARG A 86 -9.90 -13.36 -1.68
N LYS A 87 -8.61 -13.59 -1.44
CA LYS A 87 -8.10 -14.92 -1.08
C LYS A 87 -8.70 -15.41 0.23
N GLU A 88 -8.77 -14.55 1.26
CA GLU A 88 -9.43 -14.87 2.53
C GLU A 88 -10.94 -15.08 2.40
N ALA A 89 -11.58 -14.52 1.39
CA ALA A 89 -13.00 -14.68 1.10
C ALA A 89 -13.32 -15.98 0.36
N GLU A 90 -12.33 -16.73 -0.12
CA GLU A 90 -12.57 -17.98 -0.83
C GLU A 90 -13.37 -18.96 0.02
N GLY A 91 -14.44 -19.48 -0.57
CA GLY A 91 -15.39 -20.39 0.09
C GLY A 91 -16.40 -19.70 1.01
N LEU A 92 -16.40 -18.38 1.12
CA LEU A 92 -17.39 -17.60 1.86
C LEU A 92 -18.42 -16.96 0.91
N ASN A 93 -19.65 -16.82 1.37
CA ASN A 93 -20.70 -16.11 0.63
C ASN A 93 -20.70 -14.62 1.02
N VAL A 94 -19.70 -13.88 0.55
CA VAL A 94 -19.54 -12.44 0.76
C VAL A 94 -19.69 -11.69 -0.55
N SER A 95 -20.26 -10.48 -0.49
CA SER A 95 -20.39 -9.62 -1.66
C SER A 95 -19.10 -8.87 -1.96
N GLU A 96 -18.90 -8.50 -3.22
CA GLU A 96 -17.75 -7.64 -3.62
C GLU A 96 -17.77 -6.28 -2.88
N SER A 97 -18.95 -5.77 -2.53
CA SER A 97 -19.07 -4.54 -1.73
C SER A 97 -18.51 -4.70 -0.31
N GLN A 98 -18.70 -5.87 0.32
CA GLN A 98 -18.13 -6.17 1.65
C GLN A 98 -16.61 -6.33 1.57
N ILE A 99 -16.11 -7.01 0.54
CA ILE A 99 -14.66 -7.13 0.27
C ILE A 99 -14.05 -5.73 0.09
N MET A 100 -14.66 -4.90 -0.75
CA MET A 100 -14.18 -3.55 -1.00
C MET A 100 -14.23 -2.66 0.26
N ALA A 101 -15.27 -2.76 1.06
CA ALA A 101 -15.39 -2.00 2.31
C ALA A 101 -14.25 -2.34 3.28
N LEU A 102 -13.97 -3.64 3.44
CA LEU A 102 -12.90 -4.12 4.31
C LEU A 102 -11.52 -3.72 3.78
N ALA A 103 -11.31 -3.83 2.47
CA ALA A 103 -10.07 -3.41 1.82
C ALA A 103 -9.80 -1.92 2.01
N ARG A 104 -10.83 -1.07 1.85
CA ARG A 104 -10.72 0.38 2.08
C ARG A 104 -10.39 0.71 3.53
N PHE A 105 -10.98 0.02 4.48
CA PHE A 105 -10.70 0.21 5.92
C PHE A 105 -9.22 -0.06 6.23
N TYR A 106 -8.70 -1.21 5.83
CA TYR A 106 -7.29 -1.55 6.06
C TYR A 106 -6.36 -0.63 5.25
N THR A 107 -6.73 -0.26 4.03
CA THR A 107 -5.94 0.68 3.22
C THR A 107 -5.81 2.03 3.90
N ALA A 108 -6.91 2.59 4.42
CA ALA A 108 -6.88 3.89 5.10
C ALA A 108 -5.98 3.85 6.34
N ALA A 109 -6.07 2.79 7.14
CA ALA A 109 -5.24 2.61 8.32
C ALA A 109 -3.75 2.47 7.96
N LEU A 110 -3.42 1.55 7.06
CA LEU A 110 -2.02 1.25 6.70
C LEU A 110 -1.36 2.39 5.93
N ALA A 111 -2.08 3.06 5.01
CA ALA A 111 -1.56 4.23 4.31
C ALA A 111 -1.32 5.40 5.28
N GLY A 112 -2.22 5.63 6.23
CA GLY A 112 -2.04 6.63 7.28
C GLY A 112 -0.78 6.38 8.11
N LEU A 113 -0.60 5.15 8.59
CA LEU A 113 0.58 4.74 9.36
C LEU A 113 1.89 4.87 8.56
N THR A 114 1.85 4.52 7.27
CA THR A 114 3.01 4.69 6.39
C THR A 114 3.40 6.16 6.25
N LEU A 115 2.43 7.04 5.99
CA LEU A 115 2.69 8.47 5.84
C LEU A 115 3.15 9.12 7.16
N GLU A 116 2.62 8.67 8.30
CA GLU A 116 3.07 9.10 9.63
C GLU A 116 4.53 8.69 9.87
N TRP A 117 4.88 7.43 9.58
CA TRP A 117 6.26 6.95 9.66
C TRP A 117 7.20 7.75 8.76
N ILE A 118 6.82 8.02 7.51
CA ILE A 118 7.57 8.88 6.60
C ILE A 118 7.73 10.29 7.20
N GLY A 119 6.64 10.88 7.69
CA GLY A 119 6.63 12.22 8.30
C GLY A 119 7.50 12.33 9.56
N SER A 120 7.67 11.23 10.30
CA SER A 120 8.61 11.15 11.43
C SER A 120 10.09 11.14 11.01
N GLY A 121 10.37 11.14 9.72
CA GLY A 121 11.71 10.97 9.15
C GLY A 121 12.14 9.52 9.03
N MET A 122 11.18 8.58 8.97
CA MET A 122 11.39 7.14 8.90
C MET A 122 12.21 6.66 10.11
N LYS A 123 11.80 7.07 11.31
CA LYS A 123 12.42 6.63 12.57
C LYS A 123 11.79 5.30 12.98
N GLY A 124 12.65 4.38 13.47
CA GLY A 124 12.24 3.03 13.83
C GLY A 124 12.11 2.09 12.62
N GLU A 125 12.04 0.81 12.92
CA GLU A 125 11.88 -0.25 11.93
C GLU A 125 10.38 -0.52 11.72
N PRO A 126 9.85 -0.42 10.49
CA PRO A 126 8.45 -0.75 10.21
C PRO A 126 8.09 -2.18 10.59
N ASP A 127 9.06 -3.10 10.49
CA ASP A 127 8.91 -4.53 10.71
C ASP A 127 8.37 -4.82 12.12
N SER A 128 8.98 -4.25 13.17
CA SER A 128 8.58 -4.51 14.55
C SER A 128 7.14 -4.08 14.84
N PHE A 129 6.75 -2.92 14.34
CA PHE A 129 5.39 -2.42 14.50
C PHE A 129 4.36 -3.29 13.73
N ILE A 130 4.72 -3.71 12.53
CA ILE A 130 3.85 -4.54 11.70
C ILE A 130 3.73 -5.96 12.25
N ASP A 131 4.79 -6.52 12.82
CA ASP A 131 4.74 -7.82 13.48
C ASP A 131 3.85 -7.79 14.72
N ASP A 132 3.97 -6.76 15.56
CA ASP A 132 3.10 -6.56 16.72
C ASP A 132 1.63 -6.40 16.31
N LEU A 133 1.36 -5.53 15.34
CA LEU A 133 0.02 -5.31 14.80
C LEU A 133 -0.52 -6.58 14.13
N GLY A 134 0.33 -7.31 13.40
CA GLY A 134 0.00 -8.57 12.76
C GLY A 134 -0.45 -9.61 13.77
N GLY A 135 0.30 -9.78 14.86
CA GLY A 135 -0.06 -10.71 15.93
C GLY A 135 -1.41 -10.37 16.59
N MET A 136 -1.71 -9.08 16.80
CA MET A 136 -3.01 -8.65 17.37
C MET A 136 -4.18 -8.78 16.39
N LEU A 137 -3.94 -8.64 15.08
CA LEU A 137 -4.97 -8.67 14.05
C LEU A 137 -5.08 -10.01 13.32
N ASP A 138 -4.31 -11.01 13.72
CA ASP A 138 -4.31 -12.32 13.08
C ASP A 138 -5.72 -12.94 13.01
N GLY A 139 -6.09 -13.40 11.82
CA GLY A 139 -7.40 -13.95 11.51
C GLY A 139 -8.58 -12.95 11.56
N ASN A 140 -8.36 -11.67 11.88
CA ASN A 140 -9.46 -10.70 11.96
C ASN A 140 -10.12 -10.45 10.62
N ILE A 141 -9.38 -10.46 9.53
CA ILE A 141 -9.94 -10.28 8.18
C ILE A 141 -10.92 -11.42 7.89
N ARG A 142 -10.47 -12.66 8.05
CA ARG A 142 -11.32 -13.84 7.85
C ARG A 142 -12.57 -13.82 8.71
N ARG A 143 -12.44 -13.56 10.03
CA ARG A 143 -13.58 -13.46 10.96
C ARG A 143 -14.54 -12.32 10.60
N SER A 144 -14.03 -11.20 10.09
CA SER A 144 -14.87 -10.07 9.64
C SER A 144 -15.71 -10.47 8.43
N LEU A 145 -15.14 -11.21 7.48
CA LEU A 145 -15.85 -11.75 6.32
C LEU A 145 -16.91 -12.76 6.73
N GLU A 146 -16.60 -13.69 7.64
CA GLU A 146 -17.55 -14.69 8.18
C GLU A 146 -18.75 -14.03 8.85
N ARG A 147 -18.52 -12.96 9.64
CA ARG A 147 -19.62 -12.17 10.25
C ARG A 147 -20.46 -11.46 9.19
N GLY A 148 -19.84 -10.98 8.11
CA GLY A 148 -20.53 -10.37 6.98
C GLY A 148 -21.48 -11.34 6.28
N CYS A 149 -21.12 -12.62 6.16
CA CYS A 149 -22.02 -13.68 5.65
C CYS A 149 -23.26 -13.85 6.50
N ALA A 150 -23.11 -13.85 7.83
CA ALA A 150 -24.22 -14.06 8.77
C ALA A 150 -25.27 -12.93 8.70
N HIS A 151 -24.86 -11.70 8.43
CA HIS A 151 -25.77 -10.55 8.28
C HIS A 151 -26.48 -10.51 6.92
N ALA A 152 -25.91 -11.08 5.88
CA ALA A 152 -26.54 -11.14 4.55
C ALA A 152 -27.63 -12.22 4.44
N ALA A 153 -27.72 -13.12 5.41
CA ALA A 153 -28.68 -14.22 5.46
C ALA A 153 -29.96 -13.90 6.28
N GLN A 154 -30.04 -12.69 6.83
CA GLN A 154 -31.23 -12.16 7.53
C GLN A 154 -31.99 -11.15 6.66
#